data_708715bf9ea3f11fbcbfc7f7709ddaab
#
_entry.id   708715bf9ea3f11fbcbfc7f7709ddaab
#
_cell.length_a   1.000
_cell.length_b   1.000
_cell.length_c   1.000
_cell.angle_alpha   90.00
_cell.angle_beta   90.00
_cell.angle_gamma   90.00
#
_symmetry.space_group_name_H-M   'P 1'
#
loop_
_entity.id
_entity.type
_entity.pdbx_description
1 polymer ?
#
loop_
_entity_poly.entity_id
_entity_poly.type
_entity_poly.pdbx_seq_one_letter_code
_entity_poly.pdbx_strand_id
1 'polypeptide(L)'
;MRAKGNALRYVCDYPPRGLIYDRNGELLVTNTISYDLMVVPRNVKLTETLIKELCHILQISEEEFMKRFDKAKAYSPYIESIFDRQITDETHGYIEERLHRLQGFYLQPRTLRKYLTSSAAHSLGYIGEVNYYEIEKNPYYKMGDYIGKIGIEKYYEEELRGTKGCQILMVDNLNREKGSFQNGMFDTAAIVGKSLWASLDKELQEYGELLMKNKRGSIVAIEPSTGEILCIVTSPSYDPA
;
A
#
# COMPACT_ATOMS: atom_id res chain seq x y z
N MET A 1 -31.89 18.83 6.89
CA MET A 1 -30.60 18.19 7.25
C MET A 1 -30.05 17.14 6.27
N ARG A 2 -30.81 16.70 5.26
CA ARG A 2 -30.34 15.70 4.24
C ARG A 2 -29.43 16.25 3.13
N ALA A 3 -29.35 17.58 2.95
CA ALA A 3 -28.54 18.16 1.88
C ALA A 3 -27.04 18.29 2.19
N LYS A 4 -26.61 18.23 3.46
CA LYS A 4 -25.20 18.37 3.85
C LYS A 4 -24.36 17.08 3.65
N GLY A 5 -24.99 15.90 3.69
CA GLY A 5 -24.28 14.63 3.55
C GLY A 5 -23.88 14.25 2.12
N ASN A 6 -24.56 14.80 1.10
CA ASN A 6 -24.29 14.50 -0.30
C ASN A 6 -23.38 15.52 -0.99
N ALA A 7 -22.90 16.53 -0.27
CA ALA A 7 -22.06 17.58 -0.82
C ALA A 7 -20.59 17.47 -0.40
N LEU A 8 -20.25 16.57 0.50
CA LEU A 8 -18.90 16.40 1.02
C LEU A 8 -18.38 14.98 0.76
N ARG A 9 -17.17 14.89 0.22
CA ARG A 9 -16.42 13.64 0.04
C ARG A 9 -15.18 13.68 0.91
N TYR A 10 -14.99 12.63 1.72
CA TYR A 10 -13.82 12.46 2.57
C TYR A 10 -12.80 11.60 1.82
N VAL A 11 -11.67 12.19 1.48
CA VAL A 11 -10.54 11.50 0.84
C VAL A 11 -9.50 11.21 1.89
N CYS A 12 -9.13 9.93 2.03
CA CYS A 12 -8.09 9.49 2.95
C CYS A 12 -6.72 9.70 2.31
N ASP A 13 -5.85 10.43 3.02
CA ASP A 13 -4.45 10.59 2.66
C ASP A 13 -3.61 9.59 3.47
N TYR A 14 -2.93 8.69 2.76
CA TYR A 14 -2.16 7.60 3.37
C TYR A 14 -0.71 8.03 3.57
N PRO A 15 -0.23 8.07 4.84
CA PRO A 15 1.16 8.40 5.10
C PRO A 15 2.08 7.25 4.67
N PRO A 16 3.30 7.55 4.24
CA PRO A 16 4.32 6.52 4.10
C PRO A 16 4.65 5.90 5.47
N ARG A 17 4.87 4.59 5.48
CA ARG A 17 5.28 3.87 6.69
C ARG A 17 6.71 4.28 7.09
N GLY A 18 7.00 4.19 8.38
CA GLY A 18 8.35 4.38 8.90
C GLY A 18 9.34 3.39 8.29
N LEU A 19 10.59 3.80 8.14
CA LEU A 19 11.67 2.98 7.61
C LEU A 19 12.23 2.07 8.72
N ILE A 20 12.87 0.96 8.35
CA ILE A 20 13.52 0.07 9.32
C ILE A 20 15.00 -0.02 8.95
N TYR A 21 15.84 0.33 9.91
CA TYR A 21 17.30 0.30 9.82
C TYR A 21 17.85 -0.82 10.69
N ASP A 22 19.03 -1.31 10.33
CA ASP A 22 19.84 -2.15 11.20
C ASP A 22 20.55 -1.34 12.29
N ARG A 23 21.35 -1.99 13.13
CA ARG A 23 22.14 -1.34 14.20
C ARG A 23 23.18 -0.36 13.67
N ASN A 24 23.68 -0.55 12.46
CA ASN A 24 24.71 0.26 11.80
C ASN A 24 24.13 1.43 11.00
N GLY A 25 22.78 1.53 10.91
CA GLY A 25 22.08 2.52 10.11
C GLY A 25 21.89 2.11 8.65
N GLU A 26 22.14 0.85 8.31
CA GLU A 26 21.81 0.33 6.99
C GLU A 26 20.30 0.12 6.85
N LEU A 27 19.77 0.50 5.70
CA LEU A 27 18.35 0.42 5.42
C LEU A 27 17.95 -1.02 5.08
N LEU A 28 17.09 -1.62 5.91
CA LEU A 28 16.55 -2.97 5.70
C LEU A 28 15.22 -2.94 4.95
N VAL A 29 14.33 -2.02 5.34
CA VAL A 29 12.98 -1.93 4.76
C VAL A 29 12.66 -0.48 4.45
N THR A 30 12.25 -0.23 3.21
CA THR A 30 11.90 1.09 2.68
C THR A 30 10.51 1.10 2.08
N ASN A 31 10.14 2.22 1.50
CA ASN A 31 8.91 2.38 0.75
C ASN A 31 9.24 2.71 -0.71
N THR A 32 8.45 2.20 -1.62
CA THR A 32 8.46 2.58 -3.03
C THR A 32 7.10 3.12 -3.42
N ILE A 33 7.08 4.04 -4.35
CA ILE A 33 5.82 4.55 -4.91
C ILE A 33 5.35 3.56 -5.97
N SER A 34 4.09 3.24 -5.94
CA SER A 34 3.37 2.52 -6.97
C SER A 34 2.09 3.27 -7.29
N TYR A 35 1.42 2.91 -8.35
CA TYR A 35 0.18 3.53 -8.76
C TYR A 35 -0.91 2.48 -8.93
N ASP A 36 -2.09 2.78 -8.43
CA ASP A 36 -3.30 2.02 -8.72
C ASP A 36 -4.08 2.74 -9.82
N LEU A 37 -4.60 2.01 -10.79
CA LEU A 37 -5.53 2.53 -11.78
C LEU A 37 -6.93 2.50 -11.17
N MET A 38 -7.50 3.67 -11.00
CA MET A 38 -8.84 3.87 -10.45
C MET A 38 -9.85 4.12 -11.56
N VAL A 39 -11.10 3.74 -11.30
CA VAL A 39 -12.21 4.00 -12.21
C VAL A 39 -13.44 4.53 -11.48
N VAL A 40 -14.10 5.54 -12.08
CA VAL A 40 -15.47 5.96 -11.71
C VAL A 40 -16.40 5.52 -12.85
N PRO A 41 -17.12 4.41 -12.70
CA PRO A 41 -17.82 3.75 -13.83
C PRO A 41 -18.79 4.65 -14.57
N ARG A 42 -19.48 5.57 -13.87
CA ARG A 42 -20.41 6.52 -14.48
C ARG A 42 -19.75 7.49 -15.46
N ASN A 43 -18.49 7.83 -15.22
CA ASN A 43 -17.77 8.81 -16.03
C ASN A 43 -17.12 8.18 -17.27
N VAL A 44 -17.11 6.84 -17.34
CA VAL A 44 -16.52 6.11 -18.45
C VAL A 44 -17.51 5.97 -19.61
N LYS A 45 -17.08 6.38 -20.80
CA LYS A 45 -17.76 6.07 -22.05
C LYS A 45 -17.07 4.84 -22.66
N LEU A 46 -17.67 3.67 -22.48
CA LEU A 46 -17.16 2.43 -23.08
C LEU A 46 -17.23 2.53 -24.60
N THR A 47 -16.06 2.68 -25.23
CA THR A 47 -15.87 2.60 -26.66
C THR A 47 -14.93 1.43 -26.96
N GLU A 48 -15.08 0.79 -28.11
CA GLU A 48 -14.17 -0.29 -28.51
C GLU A 48 -12.71 0.16 -28.51
N THR A 49 -12.46 1.40 -28.90
CA THR A 49 -11.12 1.99 -28.90
C THR A 49 -10.53 2.08 -27.49
N LEU A 50 -11.30 2.55 -26.50
CA LEU A 50 -10.87 2.62 -25.11
C LEU A 50 -10.58 1.25 -24.52
N ILE A 51 -11.48 0.27 -24.77
CA ILE A 51 -11.32 -1.10 -24.28
C ILE A 51 -10.03 -1.70 -24.85
N LYS A 52 -9.85 -1.65 -26.18
CA LYS A 52 -8.67 -2.21 -26.85
C LYS A 52 -7.38 -1.53 -26.40
N GLU A 53 -7.40 -0.21 -26.22
CA GLU A 53 -6.23 0.55 -25.75
C GLU A 53 -5.84 0.15 -24.32
N LEU A 54 -6.79 0.11 -23.38
CA LEU A 54 -6.49 -0.31 -22.00
C LEU A 54 -6.14 -1.80 -21.90
N CYS A 55 -6.80 -2.68 -22.65
CA CYS A 55 -6.43 -4.09 -22.71
C CYS A 55 -4.99 -4.30 -23.20
N HIS A 56 -4.58 -3.52 -24.21
CA HIS A 56 -3.21 -3.57 -24.72
C HIS A 56 -2.19 -3.07 -23.68
N ILE A 57 -2.48 -1.93 -23.02
CA ILE A 57 -1.59 -1.33 -22.03
C ILE A 57 -1.46 -2.22 -20.79
N LEU A 58 -2.57 -2.75 -20.28
CA LEU A 58 -2.61 -3.58 -19.08
C LEU A 58 -2.31 -5.07 -19.36
N GLN A 59 -2.14 -5.46 -20.63
CA GLN A 59 -1.92 -6.82 -21.07
C GLN A 59 -3.02 -7.81 -20.56
N ILE A 60 -4.27 -7.35 -20.54
CA ILE A 60 -5.43 -8.14 -20.13
C ILE A 60 -6.36 -8.42 -21.33
N SER A 61 -7.18 -9.47 -21.22
CA SER A 61 -8.23 -9.75 -22.22
C SER A 61 -9.42 -8.79 -22.08
N GLU A 62 -10.20 -8.63 -23.14
CA GLU A 62 -11.44 -7.84 -23.09
C GLU A 62 -12.46 -8.43 -22.09
N GLU A 63 -12.47 -9.75 -21.93
CA GLU A 63 -13.32 -10.42 -20.92
C GLU A 63 -12.92 -10.04 -19.50
N GLU A 64 -11.63 -10.03 -19.21
CA GLU A 64 -11.11 -9.64 -17.89
C GLU A 64 -11.35 -8.14 -17.63
N PHE A 65 -11.19 -7.29 -18.65
CA PHE A 65 -11.53 -5.87 -18.57
C PHE A 65 -13.01 -5.69 -18.18
N MET A 66 -13.92 -6.34 -18.89
CA MET A 66 -15.35 -6.24 -18.60
C MET A 66 -15.70 -6.75 -17.22
N LYS A 67 -15.11 -7.86 -16.80
CA LYS A 67 -15.30 -8.41 -15.45
C LYS A 67 -14.87 -7.44 -14.36
N ARG A 68 -13.72 -6.78 -14.50
CA ARG A 68 -13.24 -5.76 -13.55
C ARG A 68 -14.14 -4.53 -13.56
N PHE A 69 -14.55 -4.09 -14.75
CA PHE A 69 -15.44 -2.94 -14.90
C PHE A 69 -16.83 -3.20 -14.30
N ASP A 70 -17.42 -4.35 -14.54
CA ASP A 70 -18.72 -4.75 -13.99
C ASP A 70 -18.64 -4.91 -12.46
N LYS A 71 -17.55 -5.42 -11.93
CA LYS A 71 -17.31 -5.49 -10.49
C LYS A 71 -17.27 -4.09 -9.85
N ALA A 72 -16.57 -3.15 -10.46
CA ALA A 72 -16.52 -1.76 -10.02
C ALA A 72 -17.91 -1.11 -10.08
N LYS A 73 -18.66 -1.33 -11.17
CA LYS A 73 -20.01 -0.82 -11.36
C LYS A 73 -21.03 -1.42 -10.39
N ALA A 74 -20.89 -2.71 -10.07
CA ALA A 74 -21.73 -3.39 -9.08
C ALA A 74 -21.49 -2.89 -7.65
N TYR A 75 -20.25 -2.53 -7.32
CA TYR A 75 -19.93 -1.91 -6.03
C TYR A 75 -20.57 -0.51 -5.94
N SER A 76 -20.27 0.36 -6.88
CA SER A 76 -20.95 1.65 -7.03
C SER A 76 -20.62 2.29 -8.38
N PRO A 77 -21.61 2.79 -9.13
CA PRO A 77 -21.37 3.54 -10.36
C PRO A 77 -20.77 4.94 -10.12
N TYR A 78 -20.89 5.49 -8.91
CA TYR A 78 -20.55 6.89 -8.59
C TYR A 78 -19.27 7.04 -7.79
N ILE A 79 -18.84 5.97 -7.10
CA ILE A 79 -17.67 5.98 -6.22
C ILE A 79 -16.49 5.39 -6.98
N GLU A 80 -15.32 5.97 -6.76
CA GLU A 80 -14.07 5.46 -7.25
C GLU A 80 -13.82 4.02 -6.78
N SER A 81 -13.38 3.19 -7.69
CA SER A 81 -13.05 1.79 -7.42
C SER A 81 -11.71 1.45 -8.05
N ILE A 82 -10.97 0.55 -7.43
CA ILE A 82 -9.71 0.06 -7.99
C ILE A 82 -10.02 -0.80 -9.21
N PHE A 83 -9.50 -0.41 -10.37
CA PHE A 83 -9.61 -1.15 -11.62
C PHE A 83 -8.44 -2.12 -11.77
N ASP A 84 -7.21 -1.63 -11.53
CA ASP A 84 -6.00 -2.44 -11.49
C ASP A 84 -5.06 -1.93 -10.41
N ARG A 85 -4.31 -2.85 -9.79
CA ARG A 85 -3.42 -2.56 -8.67
C ARG A 85 -1.97 -2.63 -9.10
N GLN A 86 -1.14 -1.78 -8.48
CA GLN A 86 0.32 -1.87 -8.57
C GLN A 86 0.81 -1.93 -10.04
N ILE A 87 0.33 -0.99 -10.85
CA ILE A 87 0.78 -0.89 -12.23
C ILE A 87 2.28 -0.62 -12.30
N THR A 88 2.95 -1.25 -13.26
CA THR A 88 4.39 -1.07 -13.46
C THR A 88 4.72 0.36 -13.90
N ASP A 89 5.97 0.79 -13.69
CA ASP A 89 6.42 2.13 -14.09
C ASP A 89 6.24 2.38 -15.60
N GLU A 90 6.45 1.35 -16.42
CA GLU A 90 6.21 1.42 -17.87
C GLU A 90 4.73 1.64 -18.18
N THR A 91 3.85 0.84 -17.55
CA THR A 91 2.39 0.97 -17.71
C THR A 91 1.90 2.32 -17.19
N HIS A 92 2.45 2.81 -16.08
CA HIS A 92 2.18 4.14 -15.55
C HIS A 92 2.46 5.22 -16.60
N GLY A 93 3.65 5.24 -17.20
CA GLY A 93 4.02 6.21 -18.24
C GLY A 93 3.06 6.18 -19.43
N TYR A 94 2.69 4.97 -19.91
CA TYR A 94 1.74 4.82 -21.02
C TYR A 94 0.34 5.33 -20.69
N ILE A 95 -0.14 5.10 -19.47
CA ILE A 95 -1.46 5.56 -19.02
C ILE A 95 -1.44 7.07 -18.83
N GLU A 96 -0.41 7.63 -18.18
CA GLU A 96 -0.32 9.06 -17.91
C GLU A 96 -0.38 9.91 -19.19
N GLU A 97 0.36 9.51 -20.22
CA GLU A 97 0.30 10.18 -21.54
C GLU A 97 -1.11 10.19 -22.14
N ARG A 98 -1.93 9.17 -21.84
CA ARG A 98 -3.24 8.94 -22.45
C ARG A 98 -4.42 9.26 -21.54
N LEU A 99 -4.18 9.69 -20.30
CA LEU A 99 -5.24 10.01 -19.33
C LEU A 99 -6.30 10.95 -19.89
N HIS A 100 -5.90 11.90 -20.76
CA HIS A 100 -6.84 12.82 -21.40
C HIS A 100 -7.90 12.12 -22.29
N ARG A 101 -7.63 10.88 -22.75
CA ARG A 101 -8.54 10.05 -23.55
C ARG A 101 -9.30 9.04 -22.69
N LEU A 102 -8.75 8.67 -21.53
CA LEU A 102 -9.26 7.66 -20.62
C LEU A 102 -10.26 8.25 -19.62
N GLN A 103 -11.32 8.91 -20.14
CA GLN A 103 -12.32 9.56 -19.28
C GLN A 103 -12.91 8.59 -18.26
N GLY A 104 -12.87 9.01 -16.98
CA GLY A 104 -13.35 8.19 -15.85
C GLY A 104 -12.33 7.27 -15.23
N PHE A 105 -11.13 7.18 -15.81
CA PHE A 105 -9.95 6.54 -15.21
C PHE A 105 -8.98 7.60 -14.70
N TYR A 106 -8.26 7.29 -13.64
CA TYR A 106 -7.17 8.12 -13.10
C TYR A 106 -6.19 7.28 -12.31
N LEU A 107 -5.00 7.81 -12.11
CA LEU A 107 -3.92 7.19 -11.38
C LEU A 107 -3.93 7.69 -9.94
N GLN A 108 -3.90 6.77 -8.99
CA GLN A 108 -3.76 7.09 -7.58
C GLN A 108 -2.41 6.59 -7.07
N PRO A 109 -1.53 7.49 -6.58
CA PRO A 109 -0.27 7.07 -5.98
C PRO A 109 -0.53 6.27 -4.70
N ARG A 110 0.25 5.22 -4.52
CA ARG A 110 0.21 4.35 -3.36
C ARG A 110 1.62 4.04 -2.91
N THR A 111 1.85 4.02 -1.63
CA THR A 111 3.13 3.61 -1.05
C THR A 111 3.12 2.11 -0.79
N LEU A 112 4.04 1.40 -1.41
CA LEU A 112 4.28 -0.02 -1.17
C LEU A 112 5.51 -0.22 -0.29
N ARG A 113 5.49 -1.29 0.50
CA ARG A 113 6.63 -1.72 1.29
C ARG A 113 7.63 -2.44 0.43
N LYS A 114 8.91 -2.07 0.55
CA LYS A 114 9.99 -2.71 -0.18
C LYS A 114 11.06 -3.19 0.79
N TYR A 115 11.31 -4.48 0.77
CA TYR A 115 12.37 -5.13 1.53
C TYR A 115 13.64 -5.12 0.68
N LEU A 116 14.71 -4.52 1.22
CA LEU A 116 16.00 -4.38 0.49
C LEU A 116 16.91 -5.59 0.71
N THR A 117 16.55 -6.44 1.64
CA THR A 117 17.24 -7.70 1.93
C THR A 117 16.25 -8.86 1.89
N SER A 118 16.66 -10.00 1.38
CA SER A 118 15.93 -11.25 1.47
C SER A 118 16.16 -11.96 2.82
N SER A 119 17.07 -11.42 3.64
CA SER A 119 17.39 -11.95 4.97
C SER A 119 16.46 -11.39 6.06
N ALA A 120 16.50 -12.00 7.23
CA ALA A 120 15.70 -11.64 8.42
C ALA A 120 14.17 -11.66 8.21
N ALA A 121 13.68 -12.41 7.22
CA ALA A 121 12.25 -12.44 6.86
C ALA A 121 11.31 -12.71 8.04
N HIS A 122 11.66 -13.66 8.93
CA HIS A 122 10.87 -13.97 10.13
C HIS A 122 10.88 -12.85 11.17
N SER A 123 12.01 -12.15 11.30
CA SER A 123 12.17 -11.05 12.26
C SER A 123 11.52 -9.77 11.77
N LEU A 124 11.78 -9.37 10.54
CA LEU A 124 11.17 -8.19 9.90
C LEU A 124 9.67 -8.39 9.72
N GLY A 125 9.29 -9.57 9.25
CA GLY A 125 7.90 -9.85 8.90
C GLY A 125 7.52 -9.30 7.53
N TYR A 126 6.22 -9.19 7.30
CA TYR A 126 5.66 -8.61 6.07
C TYR A 126 4.34 -7.90 6.37
N ILE A 127 3.92 -7.05 5.44
CA ILE A 127 2.61 -6.42 5.46
C ILE A 127 1.65 -7.16 4.52
N GLY A 128 0.37 -7.10 4.84
CA GLY A 128 -0.68 -7.69 4.00
C GLY A 128 -1.99 -6.93 4.14
N GLU A 129 -2.89 -7.12 3.18
CA GLU A 129 -4.21 -6.49 3.23
C GLU A 129 -4.98 -6.94 4.49
N VAL A 130 -5.70 -6.00 5.09
CA VAL A 130 -6.53 -6.27 6.27
C VAL A 130 -7.67 -7.21 5.92
N ASN A 131 -8.02 -8.08 6.85
CA ASN A 131 -9.19 -8.94 6.77
C ASN A 131 -10.34 -8.39 7.63
N TYR A 132 -11.53 -8.96 7.49
CA TYR A 132 -12.72 -8.51 8.24
C TYR A 132 -12.53 -8.55 9.75
N TYR A 133 -11.85 -9.57 10.28
CA TYR A 133 -11.58 -9.70 11.71
C TYR A 133 -10.67 -8.58 12.24
N GLU A 134 -9.65 -8.20 11.47
CA GLU A 134 -8.74 -7.10 11.83
C GLU A 134 -9.46 -5.74 11.82
N ILE A 135 -10.39 -5.54 10.88
CA ILE A 135 -11.22 -4.33 10.81
C ILE A 135 -12.18 -4.26 12.00
N GLU A 136 -12.83 -5.36 12.34
CA GLU A 136 -13.74 -5.43 13.48
C GLU A 136 -13.01 -5.13 14.80
N LYS A 137 -11.78 -5.63 14.93
CA LYS A 137 -10.94 -5.43 16.12
C LYS A 137 -10.39 -4.00 16.24
N ASN A 138 -10.12 -3.34 15.11
CA ASN A 138 -9.56 -2.00 15.10
C ASN A 138 -10.20 -1.15 14.00
N PRO A 139 -11.11 -0.22 14.38
CA PRO A 139 -11.85 0.63 13.43
C PRO A 139 -11.00 1.64 12.67
N TYR A 140 -9.70 1.74 12.96
CA TYR A 140 -8.75 2.54 12.19
C TYR A 140 -8.62 2.05 10.75
N TYR A 141 -8.77 0.72 10.54
CA TYR A 141 -8.58 0.08 9.25
C TYR A 141 -9.88 0.02 8.44
N LYS A 142 -9.72 0.13 7.13
CA LYS A 142 -10.78 -0.05 6.13
C LYS A 142 -10.35 -1.15 5.13
N MET A 143 -11.29 -1.71 4.41
CA MET A 143 -10.99 -2.64 3.32
C MET A 143 -10.02 -2.00 2.32
N GLY A 144 -8.96 -2.75 1.98
CA GLY A 144 -7.89 -2.28 1.12
C GLY A 144 -6.70 -1.65 1.84
N ASP A 145 -6.78 -1.45 3.16
CA ASP A 145 -5.62 -1.03 3.97
C ASP A 145 -4.61 -2.18 4.13
N TYR A 146 -3.38 -1.83 4.46
CA TYR A 146 -2.33 -2.79 4.80
C TYR A 146 -1.99 -2.73 6.28
N ILE A 147 -1.66 -3.90 6.84
CA ILE A 147 -1.27 -4.08 8.24
C ILE A 147 -0.08 -5.05 8.32
N GLY A 148 0.79 -4.87 9.30
CA GLY A 148 1.84 -5.85 9.61
C GLY A 148 1.26 -7.18 10.09
N LYS A 149 1.62 -8.27 9.42
CA LYS A 149 1.09 -9.61 9.72
C LYS A 149 1.92 -10.36 10.75
N ILE A 150 3.22 -10.26 10.69
CA ILE A 150 4.17 -10.90 11.62
C ILE A 150 5.38 -10.00 11.86
N GLY A 151 6.25 -10.41 12.79
CA GLY A 151 7.55 -9.78 13.06
C GLY A 151 7.47 -8.34 13.54
N ILE A 152 8.51 -7.58 13.27
CA ILE A 152 8.64 -6.16 13.61
C ILE A 152 7.51 -5.35 13.01
N GLU A 153 7.14 -5.63 11.76
CA GLU A 153 6.03 -4.96 11.07
C GLU A 153 4.71 -5.04 11.84
N LYS A 154 4.45 -6.16 12.52
CA LYS A 154 3.25 -6.35 13.34
C LYS A 154 3.37 -5.73 14.72
N TYR A 155 4.50 -5.95 15.40
CA TYR A 155 4.67 -5.50 16.78
C TYR A 155 4.74 -3.98 16.91
N TYR A 156 5.35 -3.33 15.93
CA TYR A 156 5.49 -1.87 15.85
C TYR A 156 4.54 -1.24 14.82
N GLU A 157 3.40 -1.89 14.57
CA GLU A 157 2.42 -1.43 13.59
C GLU A 157 1.98 0.01 13.85
N GLU A 158 1.71 0.38 15.11
CA GLU A 158 1.22 1.72 15.46
C GLU A 158 2.24 2.81 15.21
N GLU A 159 3.51 2.53 15.46
CA GLU A 159 4.60 3.44 15.20
C GLU A 159 4.89 3.55 13.71
N LEU A 160 4.94 2.40 13.03
CA LEU A 160 5.32 2.32 11.62
C LEU A 160 4.25 2.88 10.68
N ARG A 161 2.97 2.63 10.95
CA ARG A 161 1.86 3.02 10.03
C ARG A 161 1.64 4.51 9.89
N GLY A 162 2.07 5.32 10.90
CA GLY A 162 1.75 6.72 10.98
C GLY A 162 0.26 7.00 11.24
N THR A 163 -0.18 8.21 10.93
CA THR A 163 -1.58 8.62 11.10
C THR A 163 -2.14 9.11 9.77
N LYS A 164 -3.25 8.54 9.35
CA LYS A 164 -3.95 8.93 8.12
C LYS A 164 -4.42 10.37 8.19
N GLY A 165 -4.22 11.08 7.08
CA GLY A 165 -4.85 12.38 6.84
C GLY A 165 -6.27 12.23 6.29
N CYS A 166 -6.99 13.34 6.28
CA CYS A 166 -8.32 13.41 5.68
C CYS A 166 -8.48 14.75 4.99
N GLN A 167 -8.79 14.73 3.70
CA GLN A 167 -9.18 15.89 2.93
C GLN A 167 -10.70 15.87 2.72
N ILE A 168 -11.34 17.02 2.94
CA ILE A 168 -12.77 17.15 2.75
C ILE A 168 -13.04 17.96 1.48
N LEU A 169 -13.50 17.26 0.46
CA LEU A 169 -13.81 17.85 -0.84
C LEU A 169 -15.30 18.14 -0.98
N MET A 170 -15.63 19.27 -1.55
CA MET A 170 -16.98 19.56 -2.00
C MET A 170 -17.24 18.88 -3.33
N VAL A 171 -18.34 18.17 -3.43
CA VAL A 171 -18.75 17.49 -4.68
C VAL A 171 -20.16 17.92 -5.08
N ASP A 172 -20.43 17.95 -6.38
CA ASP A 172 -21.78 18.17 -6.88
C ASP A 172 -22.61 16.85 -6.86
N ASN A 173 -23.86 16.95 -7.28
CA ASN A 173 -24.77 15.80 -7.38
C ASN A 173 -24.32 14.71 -8.37
N LEU A 174 -23.31 14.99 -9.17
CA LEU A 174 -22.66 14.06 -10.10
C LEU A 174 -21.29 13.58 -9.59
N ASN A 175 -20.98 13.82 -8.29
CA ASN A 175 -19.72 13.49 -7.63
C ASN A 175 -18.48 14.17 -8.27
N ARG A 176 -18.65 15.31 -8.96
CA ARG A 176 -17.54 16.08 -9.51
C ARG A 176 -17.01 17.03 -8.46
N GLU A 177 -15.70 17.09 -8.32
CA GLU A 177 -15.03 17.96 -7.34
C GLU A 177 -15.25 19.44 -7.67
N LYS A 178 -15.54 20.22 -6.63
CA LYS A 178 -15.74 21.67 -6.66
C LYS A 178 -14.71 22.43 -5.83
N GLY A 179 -13.73 21.72 -5.28
CA GLY A 179 -12.69 22.25 -4.42
C GLY A 179 -12.78 21.77 -2.98
N SER A 180 -11.83 22.20 -2.13
CA SER A 180 -11.79 21.83 -0.72
C SER A 180 -12.91 22.52 0.06
N PHE A 181 -13.49 21.80 1.02
CA PHE A 181 -14.50 22.35 1.91
C PHE A 181 -13.89 23.43 2.81
N GLN A 182 -14.49 24.62 2.80
CA GLN A 182 -14.03 25.79 3.57
C GLN A 182 -12.53 26.07 3.42
N ASN A 183 -12.00 25.96 2.18
CA ASN A 183 -10.58 26.14 1.84
C ASN A 183 -9.62 25.21 2.62
N GLY A 184 -10.07 24.00 2.96
CA GLY A 184 -9.25 23.02 3.66
C GLY A 184 -9.10 23.23 5.17
N MET A 185 -9.91 24.12 5.78
CA MET A 185 -9.81 24.43 7.21
C MET A 185 -10.00 23.19 8.12
N PHE A 186 -10.71 22.19 7.65
CA PHE A 186 -10.97 20.94 8.38
C PHE A 186 -10.17 19.76 7.86
N ASP A 187 -9.25 19.99 6.94
CA ASP A 187 -8.35 18.96 6.46
C ASP A 187 -7.32 18.62 7.54
N THR A 188 -7.02 17.35 7.68
CA THR A 188 -5.94 16.87 8.56
C THR A 188 -4.84 16.29 7.70
N ALA A 189 -3.61 16.76 7.91
CA ALA A 189 -2.46 16.23 7.19
C ALA A 189 -2.12 14.81 7.66
N ALA A 190 -1.67 13.97 6.74
CA ALA A 190 -1.12 12.68 7.08
C ALA A 190 0.21 12.85 7.84
N ILE A 191 0.42 12.04 8.88
CA ILE A 191 1.66 12.04 9.66
C ILE A 191 2.44 10.77 9.34
N VAL A 192 3.65 10.93 8.83
CA VAL A 192 4.56 9.83 8.48
C VAL A 192 4.84 8.93 9.68
N GLY A 193 4.92 7.62 9.46
CA GLY A 193 5.29 6.66 10.49
C GLY A 193 6.71 6.88 11.01
N LYS A 194 6.93 6.50 12.27
CA LYS A 194 8.25 6.60 12.91
C LYS A 194 9.18 5.52 12.35
N SER A 195 10.38 5.90 11.99
CA SER A 195 11.43 4.95 11.61
C SER A 195 11.95 4.20 12.83
N LEU A 196 12.33 2.94 12.65
CA LEU A 196 12.85 2.06 13.68
C LEU A 196 14.31 1.69 13.39
N TRP A 197 15.10 1.57 14.47
CA TRP A 197 16.44 0.99 14.46
C TRP A 197 16.40 -0.35 15.19
N ALA A 198 16.62 -1.42 14.42
CA ALA A 198 16.72 -2.76 14.98
C ALA A 198 18.12 -2.99 15.56
N SER A 199 18.24 -3.85 16.55
CA SER A 199 19.54 -4.31 17.07
C SER A 199 20.22 -5.32 16.14
N LEU A 200 19.52 -5.80 15.09
CA LEU A 200 20.04 -6.73 14.11
C LEU A 200 21.22 -6.13 13.34
N ASP A 201 22.23 -6.95 13.12
CA ASP A 201 23.36 -6.67 12.23
C ASP A 201 23.10 -7.40 10.91
N LYS A 202 22.94 -6.62 9.84
CA LYS A 202 22.55 -7.15 8.53
C LYS A 202 23.57 -8.15 7.99
N GLU A 203 24.86 -7.81 8.06
CA GLU A 203 25.90 -8.70 7.52
C GLU A 203 25.95 -10.02 8.29
N LEU A 204 25.87 -9.95 9.63
CA LEU A 204 25.86 -11.12 10.49
C LEU A 204 24.62 -12.00 10.23
N GLN A 205 23.47 -11.37 10.01
CA GLN A 205 22.22 -12.05 9.67
C GLN A 205 22.33 -12.79 8.33
N GLU A 206 22.82 -12.11 7.28
CA GLU A 206 23.04 -12.70 5.95
C GLU A 206 24.02 -13.86 6.01
N TYR A 207 25.11 -13.72 6.77
CA TYR A 207 26.08 -14.79 6.98
C TYR A 207 25.47 -15.99 7.71
N GLY A 208 24.68 -15.74 8.75
CA GLY A 208 23.97 -16.79 9.49
C GLY A 208 23.00 -17.57 8.59
N GLU A 209 22.27 -16.89 7.70
CA GLU A 209 21.37 -17.52 6.74
C GLU A 209 22.12 -18.34 5.70
N LEU A 210 23.27 -17.84 5.22
CA LEU A 210 24.14 -18.59 4.34
C LEU A 210 24.62 -19.90 4.97
N LEU A 211 25.00 -19.87 6.26
CA LEU A 211 25.42 -21.07 7.02
C LEU A 211 24.27 -22.07 7.18
N MET A 212 23.03 -21.60 7.23
CA MET A 212 21.83 -22.43 7.40
C MET A 212 21.25 -22.93 6.07
N LYS A 213 21.82 -22.55 4.94
CA LYS A 213 21.37 -23.01 3.61
C LYS A 213 21.32 -24.53 3.55
N ASN A 214 20.17 -25.09 3.14
CA ASN A 214 19.89 -26.54 3.08
C ASN A 214 19.92 -27.28 4.44
N LYS A 215 19.81 -26.56 5.54
CA LYS A 215 19.71 -27.12 6.90
C LYS A 215 18.39 -26.72 7.55
N ARG A 216 18.03 -27.41 8.62
CA ARG A 216 16.87 -27.05 9.48
C ARG A 216 17.38 -26.74 10.88
N GLY A 217 16.97 -25.60 11.41
CA GLY A 217 17.36 -25.15 12.73
C GLY A 217 17.36 -23.64 12.85
N SER A 218 17.98 -23.14 13.90
CA SER A 218 18.10 -21.71 14.17
C SER A 218 19.46 -21.33 14.70
N ILE A 219 19.87 -20.10 14.43
CA ILE A 219 21.06 -19.44 15.00
C ILE A 219 20.57 -18.19 15.68
N VAL A 220 21.00 -17.95 16.91
CA VAL A 220 20.74 -16.70 17.63
C VAL A 220 22.07 -16.19 18.20
N ALA A 221 22.41 -14.95 17.87
CA ALA A 221 23.55 -14.25 18.44
C ALA A 221 23.05 -13.11 19.31
N ILE A 222 23.48 -13.06 20.56
CA ILE A 222 23.09 -12.04 21.55
C ILE A 222 24.34 -11.39 22.08
N GLU A 223 24.36 -10.07 22.19
CA GLU A 223 25.40 -9.32 22.87
C GLU A 223 25.22 -9.42 24.38
N PRO A 224 26.15 -10.04 25.12
CA PRO A 224 25.92 -10.31 26.53
C PRO A 224 25.85 -9.06 27.40
N SER A 225 26.49 -7.95 26.98
CA SER A 225 26.56 -6.69 27.73
C SER A 225 25.25 -5.91 27.70
N THR A 226 24.51 -5.96 26.58
CA THR A 226 23.31 -5.16 26.34
C THR A 226 22.05 -6.01 26.30
N GLY A 227 22.19 -7.30 25.96
CA GLY A 227 21.07 -8.20 25.69
C GLY A 227 20.49 -8.04 24.30
N GLU A 228 21.12 -7.24 23.41
CA GLU A 228 20.66 -7.01 22.05
C GLU A 228 20.81 -8.27 21.19
N ILE A 229 19.79 -8.55 20.41
CA ILE A 229 19.83 -9.64 19.42
C ILE A 229 20.50 -9.11 18.16
N LEU A 230 21.71 -9.61 17.88
CA LEU A 230 22.48 -9.22 16.71
C LEU A 230 22.07 -9.99 15.45
N CYS A 231 21.68 -11.24 15.65
CA CYS A 231 21.27 -12.12 14.58
C CYS A 231 20.24 -13.13 15.10
N ILE A 232 19.20 -13.37 14.31
CA ILE A 232 18.21 -14.41 14.55
C ILE A 232 17.80 -15.05 13.23
N VAL A 233 18.33 -16.24 12.99
CA VAL A 233 18.10 -17.02 11.77
C VAL A 233 17.23 -18.21 12.07
N THR A 234 16.23 -18.44 11.24
CA THR A 234 15.40 -19.65 11.29
C THR A 234 15.33 -20.22 9.87
N SER A 235 15.68 -21.51 9.74
CA SER A 235 15.64 -22.18 8.43
C SER A 235 14.68 -23.40 8.51
N PRO A 236 13.79 -23.56 7.48
CA PRO A 236 13.72 -22.82 6.23
C PRO A 236 13.18 -21.39 6.40
N SER A 237 13.68 -20.47 5.60
CA SER A 237 13.20 -19.09 5.51
C SER A 237 12.37 -18.88 4.24
N TYR A 238 11.73 -17.73 4.12
CA TYR A 238 10.99 -17.27 2.95
C TYR A 238 11.54 -15.90 2.50
N ASP A 239 11.22 -15.50 1.27
CA ASP A 239 11.53 -14.16 0.78
C ASP A 239 10.37 -13.22 1.18
N PRO A 240 10.63 -12.14 1.93
CA PRO A 240 9.60 -11.18 2.34
C PRO A 240 9.18 -10.21 1.23
N ALA A 241 9.95 -10.15 0.11
CA ALA A 241 9.74 -9.23 -1.02
C ALA A 241 8.60 -9.66 -1.94
#